data_635372520d76eb44cce3274136b32e26
#
_entry.id   635372520d76eb44cce3274136b32e26
#
_cell.length_a   1.000
_cell.length_b   1.000
_cell.length_c   1.000
_cell.angle_alpha   90.00
_cell.angle_beta   90.00
_cell.angle_gamma   90.00
#
_symmetry.space_group_name_H-M   'P 1'
#
loop_
_entity.id
_entity.type
_entity.pdbx_description
1 polymer ?
#
loop_
_entity_poly.entity_id
_entity_poly.type
_entity_poly.pdbx_seq_one_letter_code
_entity_poly.pdbx_strand_id
1 'polypeptide(L)'
;MIDISAWTDKFLQVLTQNFRERIWFVGLQGSYARGEATETSDIDMVVILDEVSVLDIQKYNAMLDTLSNREQICGFMSGKQELLHWEPSDLFQFYNDT
;
A
#
# COMPACT_ATOMS: atom_id res chain seq x y z
N MET A 1 -11.56 5.98 15.23
CA MET A 1 -11.09 5.19 14.08
C MET A 1 -10.83 6.12 12.90
N ILE A 2 -9.80 5.85 12.12
CA ILE A 2 -9.45 6.73 11.00
C ILE A 2 -10.46 6.60 9.86
N ASP A 3 -10.58 7.67 9.08
CA ASP A 3 -11.31 7.62 7.81
C ASP A 3 -10.39 6.96 6.78
N ILE A 4 -10.58 5.66 6.55
CA ILE A 4 -9.69 4.90 5.66
C ILE A 4 -9.75 5.42 4.23
N SER A 5 -10.91 5.92 3.80
CA SER A 5 -11.04 6.46 2.45
C SER A 5 -10.18 7.71 2.26
N ALA A 6 -10.25 8.64 3.19
CA ALA A 6 -9.43 9.85 3.14
C ALA A 6 -7.95 9.52 3.31
N TRP A 7 -7.63 8.57 4.18
CA TRP A 7 -6.24 8.15 4.40
C TRP A 7 -5.64 7.52 3.13
N THR A 8 -6.40 6.62 2.48
CA THR A 8 -5.92 5.98 1.26
C THR A 8 -5.79 6.94 0.10
N ASP A 9 -6.67 7.94 0.02
CA ASP A 9 -6.52 8.99 -1.01
C ASP A 9 -5.20 9.73 -0.85
N LYS A 10 -4.84 10.06 0.38
CA LYS A 10 -3.55 10.71 0.65
C LYS A 10 -2.37 9.79 0.36
N PHE A 11 -2.49 8.52 0.75
CA PHE A 11 -1.47 7.51 0.46
C PHE A 11 -1.22 7.41 -1.05
N LEU A 12 -2.29 7.29 -1.83
CA LEU A 12 -2.18 7.20 -3.29
C LEU A 12 -1.57 8.45 -3.89
N GLN A 13 -1.89 9.62 -3.36
CA GLN A 13 -1.33 10.86 -3.84
C GLN A 13 0.18 10.89 -3.68
N VAL A 14 0.68 10.61 -2.48
CA VAL A 14 2.14 10.66 -2.24
C VAL A 14 2.86 9.50 -2.92
N LEU A 15 2.22 8.34 -3.01
CA LEU A 15 2.80 7.19 -3.71
C LEU A 15 2.98 7.51 -5.19
N THR A 16 1.95 8.08 -5.81
CA THR A 16 1.98 8.45 -7.22
C THR A 16 3.05 9.51 -7.48
N GLN A 17 3.19 10.47 -6.59
CA GLN A 17 4.23 11.50 -6.71
C GLN A 17 5.64 10.92 -6.67
N ASN A 18 5.84 9.83 -5.93
CA ASN A 18 7.16 9.24 -5.74
C ASN A 18 7.51 8.16 -6.77
N PHE A 19 6.54 7.38 -7.22
CA PHE A 19 6.82 6.23 -8.07
C PHE A 19 6.18 6.29 -9.45
N ARG A 20 5.17 7.15 -9.64
CA ARG A 20 4.55 7.45 -10.94
C ARG A 20 4.19 6.18 -11.73
N GLU A 21 4.61 6.12 -12.99
CA GLU A 21 4.29 5.01 -13.89
C GLU A 21 4.94 3.68 -13.53
N ARG A 22 5.78 3.66 -12.52
CA ARG A 22 6.37 2.41 -12.02
C ARG A 22 5.39 1.61 -11.17
N ILE A 23 4.28 2.21 -10.75
CA ILE A 23 3.26 1.54 -9.95
C ILE A 23 2.49 0.56 -10.82
N TRP A 24 2.52 -0.71 -10.45
CA TRP A 24 1.82 -1.76 -11.17
C TRP A 24 0.51 -2.14 -10.50
N PHE A 25 0.48 -2.10 -9.18
CA PHE A 25 -0.69 -2.50 -8.39
C PHE A 25 -0.63 -1.85 -7.01
N VAL A 26 -1.77 -1.39 -6.51
CA VAL A 26 -1.92 -0.93 -5.13
C VAL A 26 -3.20 -1.51 -4.57
N GLY A 27 -3.12 -2.09 -3.38
CA GLY A 27 -4.29 -2.67 -2.75
C GLY A 27 -4.27 -2.50 -1.24
N LEU A 28 -5.44 -2.66 -0.65
CA LEU A 28 -5.64 -2.69 0.79
C LEU A 28 -6.15 -4.08 1.14
N GLN A 29 -5.54 -4.70 2.15
CA GLN A 29 -5.99 -6.02 2.59
C GLN A 29 -6.21 -6.02 4.11
N GLY A 30 -6.66 -7.14 4.64
CA GLY A 30 -6.87 -7.30 6.08
C GLY A 30 -8.18 -6.68 6.54
N SER A 31 -8.20 -6.25 7.81
CA SER A 31 -9.43 -5.81 8.47
C SER A 31 -10.13 -4.66 7.78
N TYR A 32 -9.37 -3.68 7.30
CA TYR A 32 -9.96 -2.52 6.61
C TYR A 32 -10.60 -2.92 5.29
N ALA A 33 -9.99 -3.87 4.57
CA ALA A 33 -10.54 -4.35 3.29
C ALA A 33 -11.85 -5.12 3.51
N ARG A 34 -11.96 -5.85 4.62
CA ARG A 34 -13.15 -6.63 4.95
C ARG A 34 -14.26 -5.81 5.62
N GLY A 35 -13.99 -4.57 5.97
CA GLY A 35 -14.94 -3.75 6.73
C GLY A 35 -15.05 -4.15 8.19
N GLU A 36 -14.02 -4.78 8.74
CA GLU A 36 -13.98 -5.29 10.11
C GLU A 36 -13.00 -4.55 11.00
N ALA A 37 -12.46 -3.42 10.52
CA ALA A 37 -11.42 -2.71 11.23
C ALA A 37 -11.92 -2.11 12.54
N THR A 38 -11.02 -2.09 13.53
CA THR A 38 -11.23 -1.43 14.82
C THR A 38 -10.18 -0.33 14.97
N GLU A 39 -10.23 0.38 16.11
CA GLU A 39 -9.27 1.45 16.38
C GLU A 39 -7.82 0.96 16.47
N THR A 40 -7.63 -0.31 16.75
CA THR A 40 -6.29 -0.91 16.88
C THR A 40 -5.85 -1.69 15.63
N SER A 41 -6.67 -1.70 14.59
CA SER A 41 -6.34 -2.43 13.37
C SER A 41 -5.18 -1.78 12.62
N ASP A 42 -4.30 -2.62 12.05
CA ASP A 42 -3.25 -2.16 11.16
C ASP A 42 -3.83 -1.83 9.78
N ILE A 43 -3.15 -0.93 9.08
CA ILE A 43 -3.48 -0.57 7.71
C ILE A 43 -2.56 -1.36 6.80
N ASP A 44 -3.06 -2.43 6.21
CA ASP A 44 -2.26 -3.36 5.40
C ASP A 44 -2.30 -2.95 3.94
N MET A 45 -1.30 -2.17 3.52
CA MET A 45 -1.18 -1.74 2.14
C MET A 45 -0.23 -2.65 1.37
N VAL A 46 -0.61 -2.97 0.14
CA VAL A 46 0.21 -3.76 -0.78
C VAL A 46 0.54 -2.89 -1.98
N VAL A 47 1.81 -2.72 -2.25
CA VAL A 47 2.30 -1.93 -3.39
C VAL A 47 3.19 -2.80 -4.25
N ILE A 48 2.84 -2.92 -5.52
CA ILE A 48 3.64 -3.66 -6.49
C ILE A 48 4.15 -2.68 -7.54
N LEU A 49 5.47 -2.65 -7.69
CA LEU A 49 6.14 -1.84 -8.71
C LEU A 49 6.64 -2.73 -9.83
N ASP A 50 7.15 -2.12 -10.89
CA ASP A 50 7.81 -2.84 -11.98
C ASP A 50 8.96 -3.71 -11.45
N GLU A 51 9.79 -3.13 -10.59
CA GLU A 51 10.83 -3.83 -9.83
C GLU A 51 11.11 -3.03 -8.57
N VAL A 52 11.74 -3.66 -7.58
CA VAL A 52 12.03 -3.01 -6.30
C VAL A 52 13.50 -3.19 -5.96
N SER A 53 14.18 -2.07 -5.69
CA SER A 53 15.55 -2.03 -5.20
C SER A 53 15.57 -1.57 -3.74
N VAL A 54 16.76 -1.63 -3.12
CA VAL A 54 16.95 -1.12 -1.76
C VAL A 54 16.60 0.37 -1.69
N LEU A 55 16.99 1.13 -2.72
CA LEU A 55 16.67 2.56 -2.78
C LEU A 55 15.17 2.81 -2.82
N ASP A 56 14.43 1.97 -3.53
CA ASP A 56 12.97 2.07 -3.59
C ASP A 56 12.34 1.83 -2.22
N ILE A 57 12.85 0.87 -1.47
CA ILE A 57 12.36 0.56 -0.13
C ILE A 57 12.64 1.73 0.81
N GLN A 58 13.82 2.32 0.73
CA GLN A 58 14.18 3.48 1.54
C GLN A 58 13.28 4.68 1.22
N LYS A 59 13.03 4.92 -0.07
CA LYS A 59 12.15 6.00 -0.52
C LYS A 59 10.72 5.79 -0.05
N TYR A 60 10.24 4.56 -0.10
CA TYR A 60 8.90 4.19 0.36
C TYR A 60 8.77 4.45 1.86
N ASN A 61 9.74 4.01 2.66
CA ASN A 61 9.69 4.22 4.10
C ASN A 61 9.71 5.71 4.46
N ALA A 62 10.53 6.50 3.76
CA ALA A 62 10.55 7.95 3.97
C ALA A 62 9.21 8.57 3.63
N MET A 63 8.56 8.09 2.56
CA MET A 63 7.23 8.53 2.18
C MET A 63 6.20 8.21 3.27
N LEU A 64 6.24 7.00 3.82
CA LEU A 64 5.32 6.59 4.88
C LEU A 64 5.45 7.48 6.12
N ASP A 65 6.66 7.94 6.42
CA ASP A 65 6.90 8.79 7.57
C ASP A 65 6.19 10.15 7.45
N THR A 66 5.76 10.54 6.25
CA THR A 66 5.01 11.78 6.05
C THR A 66 3.51 11.62 6.25
N LEU A 67 3.05 10.38 6.41
CA LEU A 67 1.62 10.08 6.55
C LEU A 67 1.21 10.00 8.02
N SER A 68 -0.07 10.27 8.28
CA SER A 68 -0.63 10.07 9.62
C SER A 68 -0.74 8.58 9.93
N ASN A 69 -0.81 8.25 11.20
CA ASN A 69 -0.97 6.88 11.68
C ASN A 69 0.19 5.96 11.27
N ARG A 70 1.41 6.52 11.25
CA ARG A 70 2.59 5.80 10.75
C ARG A 70 2.79 4.45 11.43
N GLU A 71 2.56 4.36 12.73
CA GLU A 71 2.75 3.13 13.51
C GLU A 71 1.74 2.04 13.17
N GLN A 72 0.65 2.39 12.51
CA GLN A 72 -0.39 1.44 12.10
C GLN A 72 -0.19 0.95 10.67
N ILE A 73 0.72 1.57 9.91
CA ILE A 73 0.92 1.21 8.51
C ILE A 73 1.74 -0.07 8.44
N CYS A 74 1.15 -1.08 7.82
CA CYS A 74 1.75 -2.39 7.59
C CYS A 74 1.68 -2.72 6.09
N GLY A 75 1.96 -3.98 5.77
CA GLY A 75 1.94 -4.45 4.41
C GLY A 75 3.34 -4.50 3.83
N PHE A 76 3.41 -4.51 2.50
CA PHE A 76 4.70 -4.67 1.85
C PHE A 76 4.72 -3.99 0.49
N MET A 77 5.95 -3.77 0.00
CA MET A 77 6.20 -3.34 -1.37
C MET A 77 7.06 -4.40 -2.05
N SER A 78 6.69 -4.76 -3.26
CA SER A 78 7.36 -5.84 -3.99
C SER A 78 7.38 -5.53 -5.47
N GLY A 79 8.19 -6.29 -6.21
CA GLY A 79 8.20 -6.24 -7.67
C GLY A 79 7.12 -7.12 -8.26
N LYS A 80 6.72 -6.82 -9.49
CA LYS A 80 5.60 -7.55 -10.12
C LYS A 80 5.88 -9.03 -10.32
N GLN A 81 7.14 -9.44 -10.37
CA GLN A 81 7.47 -10.86 -10.54
C GLN A 81 7.14 -11.67 -9.29
N GLU A 82 7.27 -11.08 -8.12
CA GLU A 82 6.89 -11.75 -6.87
C GLU A 82 5.39 -11.95 -6.79
N LEU A 83 4.63 -11.10 -7.48
CA LEU A 83 3.17 -11.21 -7.50
C LEU A 83 2.69 -12.52 -8.11
N LEU A 84 3.47 -13.13 -8.98
CA LEU A 84 3.11 -14.39 -9.61
C LEU A 84 2.98 -15.54 -8.59
N HIS A 85 3.60 -15.38 -7.43
CA HIS A 85 3.59 -16.39 -6.36
C HIS A 85 2.70 -15.99 -5.19
N TRP A 86 1.94 -14.91 -5.35
CA TRP A 86 1.10 -14.36 -4.28
C TRP A 86 -0.37 -14.53 -4.64
N GLU A 87 -1.13 -15.16 -3.73
CA GLU A 87 -2.57 -15.34 -3.90
C GLU A 87 -3.28 -14.48 -2.86
N PRO A 88 -3.71 -13.26 -3.23
CA PRO A 88 -4.37 -12.39 -2.27
C PRO A 88 -5.77 -12.86 -1.95
N SER A 89 -6.12 -12.81 -0.68
CA SER A 89 -7.49 -12.94 -0.20
C SER A 89 -7.84 -11.64 0.51
N ASP A 90 -9.10 -11.28 0.53
CA ASP A 90 -9.57 -10.08 1.21
C ASP A 90 -8.86 -8.80 0.73
N LEU A 91 -8.50 -8.75 -0.56
CA LEU A 91 -7.79 -7.61 -1.13
C LEU A 91 -8.77 -6.64 -1.76
N PHE A 92 -8.62 -5.37 -1.42
CA PHE A 92 -9.32 -4.27 -2.09
C PHE A 92 -8.33 -3.54 -2.98
N GLN A 93 -8.54 -3.63 -4.29
CA GLN A 93 -7.63 -3.05 -5.28
C GLN A 93 -7.99 -1.60 -5.56
N PHE A 94 -7.00 -0.70 -5.48
CA PHE A 94 -7.16 0.71 -5.83
C PHE A 94 -6.61 1.02 -7.20
N TYR A 95 -5.58 0.30 -7.63
CA TYR A 95 -4.86 0.62 -8.84
C TYR A 95 -4.26 -0.64 -9.44
N ASN A 96 -4.43 -0.82 -10.74
CA ASN A 96 -3.82 -1.93 -11.46
C ASN A 96 -3.57 -1.50 -12.90
N ASP A 97 -2.30 -1.39 -13.25
CA ASP A 97 -1.85 -1.06 -14.60
C ASP A 97 -1.36 -2.34 -15.29
N THR A 98 -2.28 -3.05 -15.92
CA THR A 98 -1.96 -4.31 -16.60
C THR A 98 -2.09 -4.17 -18.09
#